data_f89bfdd44415080cd5216f7c3158e5f7
#
_entry.id   f89bfdd44415080cd5216f7c3158e5f7
#
_cell.length_a   1.000
_cell.length_b   1.000
_cell.length_c   1.000
_cell.angle_alpha   90.00
_cell.angle_beta   90.00
_cell.angle_gamma   90.00
#
_symmetry.space_group_name_H-M   'P 1'
#
loop_
_entity.id
_entity.type
_entity.pdbx_description
1 polymer ?
#
loop_
_entity_poly.entity_id
_entity_poly.type
_entity_poly.pdbx_seq_one_letter_code
_entity_poly.pdbx_strand_id
1 'polypeptide(L)'
;MRITTLRNATLMLEWTTGAESVALLVDPMLAGRGALPRLRFGGGSGSRNPLVDLPRGADALLARTTHALITHCRRGHFDHLDSAGRRFLRERATPVFCTADDASWLEQRGLATARLARDGRQAFLGGHITAIPCVHGRGWVGRLMAHGVGWFIELPGEPSVYIAGDTLLTDDVARVLSERRPDIAILPAGGARFDLGGEILMDADDVCAAARLTEGIVIANHLEALDHCPVTRECVRQMASATGLGRRLRVPEDGEQLRYELPVTA
;
A
#
# COMPACT_ATOMS: atom_id res chain seq x y z
N MET A 1 7.31 -10.57 11.91
CA MET A 1 6.20 -9.87 11.22
C MET A 1 5.55 -10.76 10.17
N ARG A 2 4.22 -10.68 10.03
CA ARG A 2 3.49 -11.29 8.91
C ARG A 2 2.88 -10.19 8.04
N ILE A 3 2.96 -10.35 6.72
CA ILE A 3 2.37 -9.43 5.76
C ILE A 3 1.49 -10.26 4.82
N THR A 4 0.21 -9.93 4.75
CA THR A 4 -0.74 -10.58 3.83
C THR A 4 -1.24 -9.55 2.83
N THR A 5 -1.06 -9.81 1.55
CA THR A 5 -1.68 -9.02 0.47
C THR A 5 -3.13 -9.46 0.34
N LEU A 6 -4.09 -8.54 0.47
CA LEU A 6 -5.48 -8.88 0.22
C LEU A 6 -5.84 -8.63 -1.24
N ARG A 7 -5.64 -7.41 -1.71
CA ARG A 7 -5.95 -7.00 -3.09
C ARG A 7 -5.49 -5.55 -3.30
N ASN A 8 -4.92 -5.23 -4.45
CA ASN A 8 -4.47 -3.86 -4.77
C ASN A 8 -3.45 -3.34 -3.74
N ALA A 9 -3.73 -2.18 -3.13
CA ALA A 9 -2.95 -1.61 -2.04
C ALA A 9 -3.34 -2.17 -0.66
N THR A 10 -4.43 -2.96 -0.56
CA THR A 10 -4.93 -3.47 0.71
C THR A 10 -4.03 -4.58 1.26
N LEU A 11 -3.46 -4.33 2.43
CA LEU A 11 -2.51 -5.21 3.13
C LEU A 11 -2.94 -5.41 4.58
N MET A 12 -2.56 -6.55 5.16
CA MET A 12 -2.59 -6.77 6.60
C MET A 12 -1.17 -7.01 7.11
N LEU A 13 -0.71 -6.15 8.01
CA LEU A 13 0.54 -6.34 8.75
C LEU A 13 0.21 -6.82 10.16
N GLU A 14 0.82 -7.93 10.58
CA GLU A 14 0.58 -8.51 11.90
C GLU A 14 1.90 -8.71 12.63
N TRP A 15 1.96 -8.26 13.89
CA TRP A 15 3.10 -8.45 14.79
C TRP A 15 2.65 -8.50 16.25
N THR A 16 3.58 -8.79 17.15
CA THR A 16 3.32 -8.77 18.58
C THR A 16 4.20 -7.72 19.26
N THR A 17 3.63 -6.87 20.09
CA THR A 17 4.35 -5.90 20.91
C THR A 17 4.03 -6.15 22.38
N GLY A 18 5.03 -6.61 23.14
CA GLY A 18 4.77 -7.11 24.50
C GLY A 18 3.78 -8.27 24.52
N ALA A 19 2.67 -8.13 25.23
CA ALA A 19 1.58 -9.13 25.28
C ALA A 19 0.48 -8.89 24.24
N GLU A 20 0.53 -7.78 23.49
CA GLU A 20 -0.53 -7.39 22.56
C GLU A 20 -0.21 -7.83 21.14
N SER A 21 -1.21 -8.42 20.47
CA SER A 21 -1.14 -8.70 19.03
C SER A 21 -1.75 -7.54 18.26
N VAL A 22 -1.00 -7.00 17.32
CA VAL A 22 -1.45 -5.94 16.42
C VAL A 22 -1.72 -6.52 15.04
N ALA A 23 -2.88 -6.18 14.47
CA ALA A 23 -3.26 -6.46 13.10
C ALA A 23 -3.65 -5.13 12.43
N LEU A 24 -2.73 -4.57 11.66
CA LEU A 24 -2.83 -3.28 11.00
C LEU A 24 -3.32 -3.47 9.57
N LEU A 25 -4.55 -3.03 9.30
CA LEU A 25 -5.14 -3.05 7.95
C LEU A 25 -4.77 -1.77 7.20
N VAL A 26 -4.06 -1.91 6.08
CA VAL A 26 -3.61 -0.78 5.25
C VAL A 26 -4.54 -0.64 4.05
N ASP A 27 -4.97 0.59 3.77
CA ASP A 27 -5.71 1.02 2.58
C ASP A 27 -6.86 0.07 2.19
N PRO A 28 -7.92 -0.06 3.03
CA PRO A 28 -8.95 -1.07 2.85
C PRO A 28 -9.93 -0.77 1.71
N MET A 29 -9.66 -1.32 0.51
CA MET A 29 -10.58 -1.44 -0.61
C MET A 29 -11.33 -2.77 -0.49
N LEU A 30 -12.52 -2.78 0.12
CA LEU A 30 -13.25 -4.02 0.50
C LEU A 30 -14.51 -4.29 -0.33
N ALA A 31 -14.87 -3.45 -1.27
CA ALA A 31 -16.02 -3.66 -2.14
C ALA A 31 -15.87 -4.92 -2.99
N GLY A 32 -16.96 -5.62 -3.26
CA GLY A 32 -16.97 -6.78 -4.16
C GLY A 32 -16.65 -6.40 -5.60
N ARG A 33 -16.30 -7.41 -6.40
CA ARG A 33 -15.98 -7.25 -7.83
C ARG A 33 -17.06 -6.45 -8.56
N GLY A 34 -16.65 -5.48 -9.36
CA GLY A 34 -17.52 -4.66 -10.20
C GLY A 34 -18.33 -3.59 -9.44
N ALA A 35 -18.18 -3.45 -8.13
CA ALA A 35 -18.98 -2.51 -7.33
C ALA A 35 -18.55 -1.04 -7.50
N LEU A 36 -17.31 -0.78 -7.93
CA LEU A 36 -16.72 0.55 -8.06
C LEU A 36 -16.71 1.04 -9.52
N PRO A 37 -16.62 2.35 -9.76
CA PRO A 37 -16.58 2.88 -11.12
C PRO A 37 -15.31 2.48 -11.85
N ARG A 38 -15.37 2.57 -13.19
CA ARG A 38 -14.17 2.47 -14.05
C ARG A 38 -13.33 3.73 -13.92
N LEU A 39 -12.02 3.58 -14.09
CA LEU A 39 -11.04 4.67 -14.13
C LEU A 39 -10.51 4.92 -15.55
N ARG A 40 -10.72 3.95 -16.49
CA ARG A 40 -10.43 4.13 -17.91
C ARG A 40 -11.71 4.03 -18.75
N PHE A 41 -11.83 4.89 -19.75
CA PHE A 41 -12.96 4.97 -20.66
C PHE A 41 -12.56 4.61 -22.09
N GLY A 42 -11.28 4.77 -22.47
CA GLY A 42 -10.71 4.42 -23.76
C GLY A 42 -9.82 3.18 -23.67
N GLY A 43 -10.10 2.16 -24.52
CA GLY A 43 -9.21 0.99 -24.69
C GLY A 43 -9.14 -0.01 -23.53
N GLY A 44 -10.01 0.08 -22.54
CA GLY A 44 -10.10 -0.88 -21.43
C GLY A 44 -11.08 -2.02 -21.68
N SER A 45 -11.10 -3.01 -20.78
CA SER A 45 -12.01 -4.17 -20.83
C SER A 45 -13.50 -3.83 -20.73
N GLY A 46 -13.84 -2.58 -20.46
CA GLY A 46 -15.20 -2.15 -20.17
C GLY A 46 -15.71 -2.56 -18.76
N SER A 47 -14.91 -3.26 -18.00
CA SER A 47 -15.27 -3.79 -16.69
C SER A 47 -15.23 -2.72 -15.59
N ARG A 48 -16.13 -2.83 -14.63
CA ARG A 48 -16.10 -2.01 -13.41
C ARG A 48 -15.08 -2.57 -12.42
N ASN A 49 -14.57 -1.70 -11.57
CA ASN A 49 -13.63 -2.04 -10.50
C ASN A 49 -14.35 -2.58 -9.23
N PRO A 50 -13.67 -3.34 -8.37
CA PRO A 50 -12.43 -4.05 -8.66
C PRO A 50 -12.65 -5.15 -9.71
N LEU A 51 -11.59 -5.55 -10.42
CA LEU A 51 -11.65 -6.60 -11.44
C LEU A 51 -11.74 -8.01 -10.85
N VAL A 52 -11.33 -8.17 -9.59
CA VAL A 52 -11.29 -9.43 -8.84
C VAL A 52 -11.98 -9.28 -7.48
N ASP A 53 -12.45 -10.37 -6.92
CA ASP A 53 -12.99 -10.41 -5.56
C ASP A 53 -11.86 -10.42 -4.51
N LEU A 54 -12.21 -10.22 -3.24
CA LEU A 54 -11.29 -10.48 -2.14
C LEU A 54 -10.94 -11.98 -2.09
N PRO A 55 -9.71 -12.34 -1.67
CA PRO A 55 -9.29 -13.74 -1.62
C PRO A 55 -10.10 -14.54 -0.61
N ARG A 56 -10.13 -15.87 -0.80
CA ARG A 56 -10.75 -16.77 0.17
C ARG A 56 -10.10 -16.60 1.55
N GLY A 57 -10.92 -16.54 2.59
CA GLY A 57 -10.44 -16.33 3.96
C GLY A 57 -10.21 -14.86 4.34
N ALA A 58 -10.46 -13.90 3.46
CA ALA A 58 -10.35 -12.48 3.77
C ALA A 58 -11.17 -12.07 4.99
N ASP A 59 -12.39 -12.62 5.15
CA ASP A 59 -13.25 -12.29 6.31
C ASP A 59 -12.59 -12.67 7.65
N ALA A 60 -11.97 -13.85 7.71
CA ALA A 60 -11.27 -14.33 8.92
C ALA A 60 -10.01 -13.47 9.18
N LEU A 61 -9.34 -13.00 8.15
CA LEU A 61 -8.20 -12.08 8.28
C LEU A 61 -8.68 -10.71 8.76
N LEU A 62 -9.69 -10.15 8.11
CA LEU A 62 -10.28 -8.86 8.46
C LEU A 62 -10.86 -8.86 9.90
N ALA A 63 -11.40 -9.98 10.36
CA ALA A 63 -11.92 -10.10 11.73
C ALA A 63 -10.86 -9.81 12.80
N ARG A 64 -9.57 -10.01 12.50
CA ARG A 64 -8.44 -9.73 13.42
C ARG A 64 -8.02 -8.27 13.46
N THR A 65 -8.50 -7.42 12.56
CA THR A 65 -8.09 -6.01 12.48
C THR A 65 -8.23 -5.30 13.82
N THR A 66 -7.13 -4.76 14.30
CA THR A 66 -7.08 -3.92 15.53
C THR A 66 -6.99 -2.44 15.18
N HIS A 67 -6.28 -2.09 14.12
CA HIS A 67 -6.03 -0.72 13.66
C HIS A 67 -6.06 -0.66 12.14
N ALA A 68 -6.26 0.53 11.60
CA ALA A 68 -6.08 0.79 10.17
C ALA A 68 -5.07 1.91 9.92
N LEU A 69 -4.39 1.87 8.78
CA LEU A 69 -3.46 2.89 8.30
C LEU A 69 -3.84 3.29 6.89
N ILE A 70 -3.96 4.57 6.64
CA ILE A 70 -4.34 5.11 5.33
C ILE A 70 -3.16 5.91 4.76
N THR A 71 -2.77 5.61 3.54
CA THR A 71 -1.78 6.39 2.78
C THR A 71 -2.43 7.64 2.19
N HIS A 72 -3.63 7.49 1.63
CA HIS A 72 -4.49 8.55 1.12
C HIS A 72 -5.88 7.99 0.80
N CYS A 73 -6.92 8.84 0.80
CA CYS A 73 -8.28 8.34 0.55
C CYS A 73 -9.26 9.37 -0.03
N ARG A 74 -8.80 10.61 -0.30
CA ARG A 74 -9.66 11.67 -0.84
C ARG A 74 -9.58 11.76 -2.37
N ARG A 75 -10.35 12.65 -2.96
CA ARG A 75 -10.30 13.02 -4.39
C ARG A 75 -10.48 11.83 -5.35
N GLY A 76 -11.32 10.85 -4.97
CA GLY A 76 -11.63 9.72 -5.85
C GLY A 76 -10.76 8.48 -5.66
N HIS A 77 -9.82 8.47 -4.69
CA HIS A 77 -8.98 7.30 -4.35
C HIS A 77 -9.78 6.26 -3.55
N PHE A 78 -10.83 5.73 -4.18
CA PHE A 78 -11.64 4.66 -3.61
C PHE A 78 -10.88 3.33 -3.56
N ASP A 79 -9.81 3.21 -4.27
CA ASP A 79 -8.89 2.08 -4.33
C ASP A 79 -7.99 1.95 -3.08
N HIS A 80 -7.95 2.99 -2.24
CA HIS A 80 -7.29 2.96 -0.94
C HIS A 80 -8.29 2.96 0.23
N LEU A 81 -9.50 3.53 0.04
CA LEU A 81 -10.56 3.43 1.03
C LEU A 81 -11.94 3.61 0.37
N ASP A 82 -12.56 2.53 0.04
CA ASP A 82 -13.90 2.54 -0.54
C ASP A 82 -15.04 2.64 0.51
N SER A 83 -16.29 2.61 0.07
CA SER A 83 -17.45 2.68 0.96
C SER A 83 -17.59 1.44 1.85
N ALA A 84 -17.19 0.27 1.37
CA ALA A 84 -17.22 -0.98 2.13
C ALA A 84 -16.14 -0.96 3.22
N GLY A 85 -14.91 -0.49 2.90
CA GLY A 85 -13.84 -0.28 3.85
C GLY A 85 -14.22 0.70 4.96
N ARG A 86 -14.80 1.86 4.59
CA ARG A 86 -15.29 2.84 5.58
C ARG A 86 -16.36 2.25 6.48
N ARG A 87 -17.31 1.50 5.94
CA ARG A 87 -18.36 0.84 6.71
C ARG A 87 -17.76 -0.16 7.69
N PHE A 88 -16.86 -1.03 7.23
CA PHE A 88 -16.15 -2.02 8.04
C PHE A 88 -15.43 -1.37 9.24
N LEU A 89 -14.63 -0.32 8.98
CA LEU A 89 -13.88 0.39 10.03
C LEU A 89 -14.81 1.08 11.03
N ARG A 90 -15.90 1.70 10.58
CA ARG A 90 -16.87 2.39 11.43
C ARG A 90 -17.66 1.43 12.32
N GLU A 91 -18.18 0.34 11.75
CA GLU A 91 -18.97 -0.66 12.49
C GLU A 91 -18.16 -1.34 13.62
N ARG A 92 -16.85 -1.43 13.44
CA ARG A 92 -15.92 -2.00 14.43
C ARG A 92 -15.27 -0.96 15.33
N ALA A 93 -15.57 0.33 15.14
CA ALA A 93 -14.90 1.45 15.82
C ALA A 93 -13.36 1.35 15.73
N THR A 94 -12.82 0.84 14.61
CA THR A 94 -11.40 0.63 14.40
C THR A 94 -10.66 1.97 14.37
N PRO A 95 -9.61 2.19 15.20
CA PRO A 95 -8.78 3.39 15.11
C PRO A 95 -8.07 3.48 13.76
N VAL A 96 -8.18 4.63 13.10
CA VAL A 96 -7.64 4.88 11.75
C VAL A 96 -6.51 5.89 11.81
N PHE A 97 -5.29 5.44 11.60
CA PHE A 97 -4.14 6.30 11.43
C PHE A 97 -4.13 6.90 10.03
N CYS A 98 -4.01 8.20 9.93
CA CYS A 98 -4.00 8.92 8.66
C CYS A 98 -3.35 10.29 8.82
N THR A 99 -3.07 10.96 7.71
CA THR A 99 -2.61 12.37 7.73
C THR A 99 -3.72 13.29 8.25
N ALA A 100 -3.33 14.47 8.75
CA ALA A 100 -4.29 15.51 9.16
C ALA A 100 -5.22 15.93 8.01
N ASP A 101 -4.72 15.87 6.76
CA ASP A 101 -5.51 16.21 5.57
C ASP A 101 -6.69 15.27 5.33
N ASP A 102 -6.50 13.96 5.61
CA ASP A 102 -7.54 12.96 5.46
C ASP A 102 -8.44 12.84 6.70
N ALA A 103 -7.90 13.13 7.88
CA ALA A 103 -8.59 12.93 9.16
C ALA A 103 -9.95 13.64 9.20
N SER A 104 -10.00 14.93 8.89
CA SER A 104 -11.26 15.70 8.94
C SER A 104 -12.34 15.15 8.00
N TRP A 105 -11.94 14.64 6.83
CA TRP A 105 -12.85 14.00 5.88
C TRP A 105 -13.35 12.64 6.39
N LEU A 106 -12.52 11.88 7.08
CA LEU A 106 -12.86 10.59 7.69
C LEU A 106 -13.76 10.76 8.91
N GLU A 107 -13.46 11.73 9.79
CA GLU A 107 -14.25 12.08 10.98
C GLU A 107 -15.69 12.47 10.61
N GLN A 108 -15.87 13.29 9.55
CA GLN A 108 -17.20 13.65 9.02
C GLN A 108 -17.99 12.42 8.52
N ARG A 109 -17.32 11.29 8.32
CA ARG A 109 -17.91 10.00 7.91
C ARG A 109 -18.02 8.99 9.04
N GLY A 110 -17.81 9.46 10.27
CA GLY A 110 -17.97 8.68 11.50
C GLY A 110 -16.84 7.68 11.79
N LEU A 111 -15.61 7.93 11.28
CA LEU A 111 -14.46 7.10 11.62
C LEU A 111 -13.67 7.72 12.78
N ALA A 112 -13.12 6.86 13.65
CA ALA A 112 -12.23 7.25 14.74
C ALA A 112 -10.82 7.43 14.19
N THR A 113 -10.32 8.67 14.08
CA THR A 113 -9.01 8.96 13.50
C THR A 113 -7.93 9.22 14.54
N ALA A 114 -6.73 8.74 14.26
CA ALA A 114 -5.49 9.12 14.92
C ALA A 114 -4.60 9.84 13.90
N ARG A 115 -4.40 11.14 14.11
CA ARG A 115 -3.70 12.00 13.14
C ARG A 115 -2.20 11.81 13.23
N LEU A 116 -1.58 11.56 12.09
CA LEU A 116 -0.14 11.49 11.93
C LEU A 116 0.39 12.75 11.21
N ALA A 117 1.50 13.28 11.68
CA ALA A 117 2.17 14.40 11.06
C ALA A 117 2.83 13.98 9.73
N ARG A 118 2.98 14.95 8.81
CA ARG A 118 3.67 14.73 7.53
C ARG A 118 5.18 14.86 7.62
N ASP A 119 5.69 15.29 8.74
CA ASP A 119 7.10 15.50 9.02
C ASP A 119 7.51 14.86 10.33
N GLY A 120 8.76 14.52 10.43
CA GLY A 120 9.35 13.95 11.62
C GLY A 120 8.97 12.50 11.92
N ARG A 121 9.68 11.93 12.87
CA ARG A 121 9.49 10.60 13.41
C ARG A 121 8.56 10.70 14.63
N GLN A 122 7.49 9.93 14.66
CA GLN A 122 6.48 10.01 15.72
C GLN A 122 6.14 8.64 16.29
N ALA A 123 5.61 8.59 17.51
CA ALA A 123 5.23 7.33 18.18
C ALA A 123 4.11 6.61 17.41
N PHE A 124 4.21 5.30 17.28
CA PHE A 124 3.25 4.47 16.55
C PHE A 124 3.28 3.02 17.05
N LEU A 125 2.20 2.55 17.68
CA LEU A 125 1.94 1.15 18.05
C LEU A 125 3.16 0.41 18.67
N GLY A 126 3.78 1.04 19.67
CA GLY A 126 4.96 0.50 20.36
C GLY A 126 6.30 0.81 19.69
N GLY A 127 6.30 1.42 18.53
CA GLY A 127 7.49 1.87 17.80
C GLY A 127 7.32 3.28 17.25
N HIS A 128 7.75 3.48 16.02
CA HIS A 128 7.72 4.78 15.37
C HIS A 128 7.25 4.68 13.92
N ILE A 129 6.72 5.79 13.42
CA ILE A 129 6.33 5.96 12.02
C ILE A 129 6.82 7.31 11.49
N THR A 130 7.19 7.35 10.23
CA THR A 130 7.59 8.58 9.52
C THR A 130 6.85 8.64 8.19
N ALA A 131 6.25 9.78 7.87
CA ALA A 131 5.66 10.00 6.56
C ALA A 131 6.77 10.30 5.53
N ILE A 132 6.62 9.73 4.34
CA ILE A 132 7.51 9.93 3.20
C ILE A 132 6.70 10.60 2.09
N PRO A 133 7.20 11.69 1.46
CA PRO A 133 6.49 12.34 0.37
C PRO A 133 6.24 11.39 -0.81
N CYS A 134 5.05 11.47 -1.38
CA CYS A 134 4.66 10.76 -2.59
C CYS A 134 4.46 11.72 -3.76
N VAL A 135 4.79 11.26 -4.97
CA VAL A 135 4.47 11.94 -6.23
C VAL A 135 3.58 11.02 -7.06
N HIS A 136 2.28 11.22 -6.94
CA HIS A 136 1.25 10.43 -7.62
C HIS A 136 0.94 11.01 -9.00
N GLY A 137 1.91 10.88 -9.91
CA GLY A 137 1.86 11.41 -11.27
C GLY A 137 2.60 12.73 -11.47
N ARG A 138 2.80 13.10 -12.73
CA ARG A 138 3.51 14.31 -13.15
C ARG A 138 2.55 15.34 -13.74
N GLY A 139 3.01 16.57 -13.87
CA GLY A 139 2.28 17.67 -14.51
C GLY A 139 0.94 17.99 -13.84
N TRP A 140 -0.09 18.22 -14.65
CA TRP A 140 -1.42 18.60 -14.14
C TRP A 140 -2.14 17.45 -13.42
N VAL A 141 -1.94 16.21 -13.87
CA VAL A 141 -2.49 15.01 -13.18
C VAL A 141 -1.90 14.91 -11.78
N GLY A 142 -0.58 15.01 -11.64
CA GLY A 142 0.08 14.98 -10.34
C GLY A 142 -0.46 16.05 -9.37
N ARG A 143 -0.80 17.24 -9.85
CA ARG A 143 -1.42 18.30 -9.01
C ARG A 143 -2.81 17.93 -8.51
N LEU A 144 -3.61 17.22 -9.33
CA LEU A 144 -4.93 16.75 -8.91
C LEU A 144 -4.83 15.62 -7.89
N MET A 145 -3.81 14.77 -8.03
CA MET A 145 -3.61 13.57 -7.21
C MET A 145 -2.79 13.85 -5.94
N ALA A 146 -2.12 14.99 -5.85
CA ALA A 146 -1.11 15.32 -4.84
C ALA A 146 -1.69 15.47 -3.42
N HIS A 147 -1.80 14.38 -2.66
CA HIS A 147 -2.10 14.43 -1.23
C HIS A 147 -1.66 13.18 -0.45
N GLY A 148 -1.21 12.12 -1.12
CA GLY A 148 -0.75 10.89 -0.50
C GLY A 148 0.58 11.00 0.23
N VAL A 149 0.85 10.01 1.08
CA VAL A 149 2.14 9.79 1.74
C VAL A 149 2.46 8.31 1.74
N GLY A 150 3.76 7.98 1.66
CA GLY A 150 4.26 6.68 2.10
C GLY A 150 4.51 6.67 3.61
N TRP A 151 4.61 5.49 4.18
CA TRP A 151 4.85 5.29 5.60
C TRP A 151 6.09 4.43 5.84
N PHE A 152 7.04 4.96 6.60
CA PHE A 152 8.20 4.20 7.09
C PHE A 152 7.97 3.83 8.55
N ILE A 153 7.83 2.53 8.84
CA ILE A 153 7.47 1.97 10.15
C ILE A 153 8.67 1.25 10.75
N GLU A 154 8.97 1.56 12.00
CA GLU A 154 10.07 0.99 12.78
C GLU A 154 9.49 0.46 14.11
N LEU A 155 9.50 -0.85 14.30
CA LEU A 155 8.97 -1.53 15.48
C LEU A 155 10.10 -2.29 16.18
N PRO A 156 10.22 -2.21 17.52
CA PRO A 156 11.24 -2.95 18.24
C PRO A 156 11.13 -4.46 18.02
N GLY A 157 12.22 -5.09 17.60
CA GLY A 157 12.28 -6.55 17.39
C GLY A 157 11.59 -7.04 16.11
N GLU A 158 11.06 -6.16 15.28
CA GLU A 158 10.44 -6.48 14.00
C GLU A 158 11.20 -5.85 12.83
N PRO A 159 11.12 -6.41 11.63
CA PRO A 159 11.66 -5.76 10.44
C PRO A 159 11.07 -4.37 10.23
N SER A 160 11.90 -3.41 9.82
CA SER A 160 11.43 -2.09 9.37
C SER A 160 10.67 -2.21 8.05
N VAL A 161 9.56 -1.48 7.91
CA VAL A 161 8.70 -1.55 6.73
C VAL A 161 8.52 -0.18 6.11
N TYR A 162 8.78 -0.06 4.82
CA TYR A 162 8.41 1.09 4.02
C TYR A 162 7.22 0.75 3.12
N ILE A 163 6.07 1.36 3.36
CA ILE A 163 4.89 1.31 2.48
C ILE A 163 4.90 2.57 1.64
N ALA A 164 5.21 2.45 0.36
CA ALA A 164 5.41 3.61 -0.48
C ALA A 164 4.12 4.42 -0.75
N GLY A 165 2.95 3.77 -0.64
CA GLY A 165 1.70 4.36 -1.14
C GLY A 165 1.75 4.54 -2.66
N ASP A 166 0.90 5.42 -3.18
CA ASP A 166 0.87 5.68 -4.62
C ASP A 166 1.88 6.74 -5.01
N THR A 167 2.94 6.30 -5.67
CA THR A 167 4.04 7.17 -6.09
C THR A 167 4.76 6.63 -7.33
N LEU A 168 5.40 7.53 -8.06
CA LEU A 168 6.45 7.23 -9.01
C LEU A 168 7.77 6.98 -8.27
N LEU A 169 8.77 6.41 -8.94
CA LEU A 169 10.14 6.33 -8.42
C LEU A 169 10.75 7.74 -8.42
N THR A 170 10.76 8.37 -7.25
CA THR A 170 11.26 9.72 -7.00
C THR A 170 12.57 9.69 -6.23
N ASP A 171 13.24 10.84 -6.13
CA ASP A 171 14.44 10.98 -5.30
C ASP A 171 14.16 10.69 -3.82
N ASP A 172 12.95 11.03 -3.31
CA ASP A 172 12.57 10.72 -1.94
C ASP A 172 12.42 9.19 -1.74
N VAL A 173 11.78 8.50 -2.67
CA VAL A 173 11.69 7.03 -2.65
C VAL A 173 13.07 6.39 -2.75
N ALA A 174 13.90 6.85 -3.70
CA ALA A 174 15.26 6.37 -3.90
C ALA A 174 16.12 6.57 -2.62
N ARG A 175 16.00 7.72 -1.98
CA ARG A 175 16.70 8.04 -0.72
C ARG A 175 16.27 7.13 0.42
N VAL A 176 14.97 6.87 0.56
CA VAL A 176 14.48 5.92 1.58
C VAL A 176 15.09 4.53 1.35
N LEU A 177 15.08 4.03 0.12
CA LEU A 177 15.60 2.71 -0.21
C LEU A 177 17.11 2.58 0.00
N SER A 178 17.89 3.60 -0.42
CA SER A 178 19.37 3.54 -0.39
C SER A 178 19.98 3.96 0.95
N GLU A 179 19.37 4.94 1.65
CA GLU A 179 19.93 5.52 2.88
C GLU A 179 19.27 4.96 4.14
N ARG A 180 17.91 4.88 4.19
CA ARG A 180 17.19 4.31 5.34
C ARG A 180 17.14 2.79 5.32
N ARG A 181 17.33 2.18 4.15
CA ARG A 181 17.47 0.73 3.93
C ARG A 181 16.42 -0.09 4.67
N PRO A 182 15.13 0.05 4.32
CA PRO A 182 14.09 -0.76 4.95
C PRO A 182 14.36 -2.24 4.76
N ASP A 183 14.10 -3.05 5.80
CA ASP A 183 14.15 -4.51 5.67
C ASP A 183 13.12 -5.01 4.66
N ILE A 184 11.97 -4.31 4.60
CA ILE A 184 10.87 -4.59 3.67
C ILE A 184 10.37 -3.28 3.06
N ALA A 185 10.34 -3.21 1.73
CA ALA A 185 9.71 -2.11 1.00
C ALA A 185 8.50 -2.64 0.21
N ILE A 186 7.33 -2.05 0.40
CA ILE A 186 6.09 -2.38 -0.33
C ILE A 186 5.85 -1.27 -1.34
N LEU A 187 5.96 -1.61 -2.63
CA LEU A 187 5.99 -0.65 -3.74
C LEU A 187 4.84 -0.91 -4.72
N PRO A 188 4.13 0.13 -5.19
CA PRO A 188 3.11 -0.02 -6.21
C PRO A 188 3.78 -0.35 -7.55
N ALA A 189 3.31 -1.39 -8.24
CA ALA A 189 3.93 -1.92 -9.46
C ALA A 189 2.98 -1.94 -10.65
N GLY A 190 1.76 -1.42 -10.49
CA GLY A 190 0.69 -1.54 -11.48
C GLY A 190 0.88 -0.72 -12.75
N GLY A 191 1.81 0.24 -12.79
CA GLY A 191 2.02 1.14 -13.93
C GLY A 191 0.75 1.92 -14.26
N ALA A 192 -0.01 2.30 -13.21
CA ALA A 192 -1.32 2.90 -13.39
C ALA A 192 -1.24 4.18 -14.22
N ARG A 193 -2.21 4.34 -15.13
CA ARG A 193 -2.34 5.49 -16.01
C ARG A 193 -3.79 5.71 -16.42
N PHE A 194 -4.17 6.96 -16.56
CA PHE A 194 -5.43 7.33 -17.17
C PHE A 194 -5.32 7.36 -18.72
N ASP A 195 -6.44 7.58 -19.38
CA ASP A 195 -6.44 7.72 -20.84
C ASP A 195 -5.63 8.93 -21.33
N LEU A 196 -5.49 9.94 -20.48
CA LEU A 196 -4.68 11.15 -20.70
C LEU A 196 -3.85 11.46 -19.45
N GLY A 197 -2.60 11.92 -19.63
CA GLY A 197 -1.79 12.48 -18.52
C GLY A 197 -0.62 11.64 -18.05
N GLY A 198 -0.33 10.50 -18.67
CA GLY A 198 0.83 9.68 -18.37
C GLY A 198 0.68 8.78 -17.15
N GLU A 199 1.80 8.28 -16.67
CA GLU A 199 1.89 7.36 -15.54
C GLU A 199 1.69 8.08 -14.21
N ILE A 200 1.03 7.39 -13.29
CA ILE A 200 0.74 7.87 -11.95
C ILE A 200 1.30 6.96 -10.85
N LEU A 201 1.76 5.76 -11.22
CA LEU A 201 2.45 4.80 -10.34
C LEU A 201 3.69 4.26 -11.03
N MET A 202 4.58 3.68 -10.22
CA MET A 202 5.69 2.87 -10.71
C MET A 202 5.18 1.71 -11.58
N ASP A 203 5.91 1.40 -12.64
CA ASP A 203 5.73 0.21 -13.46
C ASP A 203 6.72 -0.91 -13.08
N ALA A 204 6.80 -1.95 -13.90
CA ALA A 204 7.69 -3.07 -13.64
C ALA A 204 9.19 -2.70 -13.75
N ASP A 205 9.57 -1.79 -14.65
CA ASP A 205 10.94 -1.29 -14.79
C ASP A 205 11.33 -0.45 -13.57
N ASP A 206 10.46 0.46 -13.13
CA ASP A 206 10.65 1.31 -11.96
C ASP A 206 10.82 0.47 -10.69
N VAL A 207 9.97 -0.56 -10.49
CA VAL A 207 10.07 -1.44 -9.30
C VAL A 207 11.35 -2.27 -9.34
N CYS A 208 11.79 -2.74 -10.51
CA CYS A 208 13.08 -3.40 -10.64
C CYS A 208 14.25 -2.44 -10.38
N ALA A 209 14.16 -1.18 -10.83
CA ALA A 209 15.15 -0.16 -10.51
C ALA A 209 15.17 0.15 -9.00
N ALA A 210 14.02 0.33 -8.38
CA ALA A 210 13.88 0.54 -6.94
C ALA A 210 14.47 -0.63 -6.12
N ALA A 211 14.24 -1.88 -6.54
CA ALA A 211 14.77 -3.06 -5.86
C ALA A 211 16.30 -3.16 -5.91
N ARG A 212 16.98 -2.47 -6.84
CA ARG A 212 18.44 -2.37 -6.87
C ARG A 212 19.00 -1.36 -5.88
N LEU A 213 18.18 -0.44 -5.38
CA LEU A 213 18.60 0.60 -4.44
C LEU A 213 18.62 0.13 -2.98
N THR A 214 18.10 -1.06 -2.69
CA THR A 214 18.05 -1.63 -1.34
C THR A 214 18.53 -3.07 -1.31
N GLU A 215 19.07 -3.49 -0.16
CA GLU A 215 19.38 -4.92 0.12
C GLU A 215 18.16 -5.66 0.72
N GLY A 216 17.16 -4.93 1.17
CA GLY A 216 15.94 -5.48 1.75
C GLY A 216 15.04 -6.21 0.75
N ILE A 217 13.97 -6.78 1.26
CA ILE A 217 12.93 -7.40 0.44
C ILE A 217 12.03 -6.30 -0.14
N VAL A 218 11.71 -6.41 -1.42
CA VAL A 218 10.70 -5.57 -2.08
C VAL A 218 9.48 -6.42 -2.35
N ILE A 219 8.30 -5.93 -1.96
CA ILE A 219 7.00 -6.54 -2.24
C ILE A 219 6.26 -5.65 -3.23
N ALA A 220 5.97 -6.18 -4.40
CA ALA A 220 5.17 -5.50 -5.40
C ALA A 220 3.67 -5.65 -5.06
N ASN A 221 2.96 -4.51 -4.99
CA ASN A 221 1.51 -4.48 -4.80
C ASN A 221 0.83 -3.64 -5.89
N HIS A 222 -0.45 -3.34 -5.74
CA HIS A 222 -1.25 -2.53 -6.67
C HIS A 222 -1.32 -3.14 -8.08
N LEU A 223 -1.49 -4.46 -8.17
CA LEU A 223 -1.49 -5.25 -9.40
C LEU A 223 -2.87 -5.85 -9.68
N GLU A 224 -3.28 -5.88 -10.94
CA GLU A 224 -4.39 -6.68 -11.54
C GLU A 224 -5.79 -6.48 -10.94
N ALA A 225 -5.96 -5.58 -9.97
CA ALA A 225 -7.26 -5.34 -9.33
C ALA A 225 -8.07 -4.19 -9.95
N LEU A 226 -7.42 -3.32 -10.72
CA LEU A 226 -8.03 -2.10 -11.27
C LEU A 226 -7.76 -1.98 -12.77
N ASP A 227 -8.74 -1.43 -13.50
CA ASP A 227 -8.75 -1.33 -14.96
C ASP A 227 -7.68 -0.38 -15.54
N HIS A 228 -7.11 0.49 -14.72
CA HIS A 228 -6.08 1.44 -15.12
C HIS A 228 -4.63 0.97 -14.79
N CYS A 229 -4.47 -0.23 -14.21
CA CYS A 229 -3.19 -0.85 -13.88
C CYS A 229 -2.84 -1.93 -14.92
N PRO A 230 -2.11 -1.60 -15.99
CA PRO A 230 -1.84 -2.54 -17.08
C PRO A 230 -0.77 -3.59 -16.77
N VAL A 231 0.07 -3.36 -15.76
CA VAL A 231 1.16 -4.29 -15.39
C VAL A 231 0.58 -5.49 -14.65
N THR A 232 0.99 -6.69 -15.06
CA THR A 232 0.57 -7.96 -14.43
C THR A 232 1.64 -8.50 -13.49
N ARG A 233 1.25 -9.37 -12.55
CA ARG A 233 2.18 -10.10 -11.69
C ARG A 233 3.21 -10.90 -12.50
N GLU A 234 2.76 -11.52 -13.58
CA GLU A 234 3.63 -12.29 -14.46
C GLU A 234 4.71 -11.43 -15.10
N CYS A 235 4.35 -10.23 -15.59
CA CYS A 235 5.31 -9.28 -16.13
C CYS A 235 6.40 -8.92 -15.10
N VAL A 236 6.01 -8.56 -13.87
CA VAL A 236 6.97 -8.22 -12.81
C VAL A 236 7.85 -9.42 -12.43
N ARG A 237 7.30 -10.63 -12.35
CA ARG A 237 8.07 -11.85 -12.05
C ARG A 237 9.08 -12.17 -13.12
N GLN A 238 8.71 -12.07 -14.40
CA GLN A 238 9.62 -12.28 -15.53
C GLN A 238 10.77 -11.29 -15.50
N MET A 239 10.49 -10.00 -15.28
CA MET A 239 11.52 -8.97 -15.17
C MET A 239 12.42 -9.18 -13.96
N ALA A 240 11.86 -9.51 -12.81
CA ALA A 240 12.63 -9.82 -11.60
C ALA A 240 13.58 -11.01 -11.82
N SER A 241 13.11 -12.05 -12.51
CA SER A 241 13.94 -13.21 -12.86
C SER A 241 15.05 -12.82 -13.83
N ALA A 242 14.72 -12.14 -14.93
CA ALA A 242 15.67 -11.72 -15.95
C ALA A 242 16.77 -10.78 -15.40
N THR A 243 16.48 -10.04 -14.34
CA THR A 243 17.38 -9.07 -13.71
C THR A 243 18.06 -9.58 -12.45
N GLY A 244 17.88 -10.86 -12.09
CA GLY A 244 18.50 -11.48 -10.91
C GLY A 244 17.88 -11.06 -9.57
N LEU A 245 16.70 -10.39 -9.59
CA LEU A 245 16.02 -9.87 -8.40
C LEU A 245 15.02 -10.85 -7.78
N GLY A 246 14.77 -12.01 -8.39
CA GLY A 246 13.69 -12.93 -8.01
C GLY A 246 13.71 -13.42 -6.55
N ARG A 247 14.84 -13.32 -5.86
CA ARG A 247 14.93 -13.63 -4.41
C ARG A 247 14.45 -12.48 -3.54
N ARG A 248 14.63 -11.23 -3.96
CA ARG A 248 14.33 -10.02 -3.17
C ARG A 248 13.06 -9.30 -3.62
N LEU A 249 12.72 -9.35 -4.90
CA LEU A 249 11.46 -8.80 -5.41
C LEU A 249 10.38 -9.88 -5.37
N ARG A 250 9.50 -9.77 -4.40
CA ARG A 250 8.35 -10.65 -4.18
C ARG A 250 7.12 -10.09 -4.86
N VAL A 251 6.38 -10.94 -5.54
CA VAL A 251 5.15 -10.58 -6.25
C VAL A 251 4.04 -11.52 -5.78
N PRO A 252 3.45 -11.26 -4.60
CA PRO A 252 2.49 -12.17 -3.97
C PRO A 252 1.16 -12.21 -4.72
N GLU A 253 0.47 -13.35 -4.61
CA GLU A 253 -0.93 -13.48 -5.00
C GLU A 253 -1.85 -12.82 -3.95
N ASP A 254 -3.09 -12.52 -4.36
CA ASP A 254 -4.11 -12.06 -3.41
C ASP A 254 -4.40 -13.16 -2.37
N GLY A 255 -4.29 -12.82 -1.09
CA GLY A 255 -4.39 -13.76 0.04
C GLY A 255 -3.07 -14.42 0.43
N GLU A 256 -1.99 -14.22 -0.30
CA GLU A 256 -0.69 -14.78 0.06
C GLU A 256 -0.12 -14.10 1.30
N GLN A 257 0.36 -14.93 2.24
CA GLN A 257 0.98 -14.51 3.49
C GLN A 257 2.48 -14.72 3.43
N LEU A 258 3.22 -13.65 3.63
CA LEU A 258 4.67 -13.64 3.74
C LEU A 258 5.07 -13.47 5.21
N ARG A 259 6.10 -14.20 5.66
CA ARG A 259 6.63 -14.12 7.04
C ARG A 259 8.08 -13.65 7.00
N TYR A 260 8.37 -12.69 7.86
CA TYR A 260 9.68 -12.10 7.99
C TYR A 260 10.09 -12.02 9.46
N GLU A 261 11.32 -12.42 9.72
CA GLU A 261 11.95 -12.37 11.03
C GLU A 261 13.29 -11.68 10.88
N LEU A 262 13.66 -10.87 11.86
CA LEU A 262 15.03 -10.34 11.90
C LEU A 262 16.00 -11.48 12.13
N PRO A 263 17.19 -11.46 11.52
CA PRO A 263 18.25 -12.41 11.85
C PRO A 263 18.52 -12.32 13.36
N VAL A 264 18.59 -13.49 14.02
CA VAL A 264 19.01 -13.54 15.41
C VAL A 264 20.47 -13.05 15.44
N THR A 265 20.68 -11.85 16.01
CA THR A 265 22.04 -11.38 16.28
C THR A 265 22.63 -12.27 17.36
N ALA A 266 23.65 -13.05 16.97
CA ALA A 266 24.40 -13.93 17.87
C ALA A 266 25.22 -13.10 18.85
#